data_479c3be86e24f663e44261beec4b0435
#
_entry.id   479c3be86e24f663e44261beec4b0435
#
_cell.length_a   1.000
_cell.length_b   1.000
_cell.length_c   1.000
_cell.angle_alpha   90.00
_cell.angle_beta   90.00
_cell.angle_gamma   90.00
#
_symmetry.space_group_name_H-M   'P 1'
#
loop_
_entity.id
_entity.type
_entity.pdbx_description
1 polymer ?
#
loop_
_entity_poly.entity_id
_entity_poly.type
_entity_poly.pdbx_seq_one_letter_code
_entity_poly.pdbx_strand_id
1 'polypeptide(L)'
;MKHKNLIILLSIAVLLSAFGMANADTTVYDRHYNRQGYEKESGGGVIMYDRNWNRTGYEKDGRIYDKNWNLQSYKKKGGTTVIYDKQWNRTGYEKDNKIYDKQWNLKGYKKR
;
A
#
# COMPACT_ATOMS: atom_id res chain seq x y z
N MET A 1 -10.71 36.63 -4.64
CA MET A 1 -10.16 36.49 -4.93
C MET A 1 -10.14 36.19 -5.06
N LYS A 2 -9.98 35.89 -4.91
CA LYS A 2 -9.78 35.43 -5.03
C LYS A 2 -9.78 34.84 -4.99
N HIS A 3 -9.87 34.87 -4.86
CA HIS A 3 -9.73 34.08 -4.97
C HIS A 3 -9.97 33.52 -5.05
N LYS A 4 -10.23 34.02 -4.65
CA LYS A 4 -10.10 33.70 -4.92
C LYS A 4 -10.02 32.97 -5.04
N ASN A 5 -10.53 33.36 -4.84
CA ASN A 5 -10.17 32.84 -5.16
C ASN A 5 -10.16 31.96 -5.15
N LEU A 6 -10.30 31.68 -4.74
CA LEU A 6 -9.82 31.14 -4.90
C LEU A 6 -9.82 30.34 -4.96
N ILE A 7 -9.93 30.14 -4.62
CA ILE A 7 -9.46 29.71 -4.93
C ILE A 7 -9.34 28.86 -4.96
N ILE A 8 -9.69 29.01 -4.82
CA ILE A 8 -9.11 28.56 -5.17
C ILE A 8 -9.04 27.68 -5.05
N LEU A 9 -9.45 27.81 -4.92
CA LEU A 9 -8.92 27.35 -5.10
C LEU A 9 -8.91 26.53 -5.20
N LEU A 10 -9.29 26.61 -5.02
CA LEU A 10 -8.82 26.14 -5.38
C LEU A 10 -8.67 25.42 -5.61
N SER A 11 -8.94 25.47 -5.49
CA SER A 11 -8.42 25.06 -6.03
C SER A 11 -8.20 24.32 -6.07
N ILE A 12 -8.47 24.45 -5.91
CA ILE A 12 -7.91 24.00 -6.17
C ILE A 12 -7.76 23.06 -6.02
N ALA A 13 -8.00 23.23 -5.90
CA ALA A 13 -7.54 22.60 -6.10
C ALA A 13 -7.50 21.82 -6.20
N VAL A 14 -7.82 21.97 -6.26
CA VAL A 14 -7.41 21.39 -6.69
C VAL A 14 -7.15 20.73 -6.85
N LEU A 15 -7.36 20.95 -6.83
CA LEU A 15 -6.80 20.52 -7.21
C LEU A 15 -6.53 19.70 -7.03
N LEU A 16 -6.73 19.82 -6.83
CA LEU A 16 -6.26 19.20 -6.85
C LEU A 16 -6.28 18.27 -6.89
N SER A 17 -6.60 18.19 -6.96
CA SER A 17 -6.43 17.40 -7.24
C SER A 17 -6.24 16.62 -7.58
N ALA A 18 -6.65 16.88 -7.97
CA ALA A 18 -6.20 16.16 -8.47
C ALA A 18 -5.41 15.47 -8.18
N PHE A 19 -5.39 15.70 -7.96
CA PHE A 19 -4.55 15.27 -7.53
C PHE A 19 -4.72 14.26 -6.79
N GLY A 20 -5.04 14.17 -6.39
CA GLY A 20 -5.16 13.21 -5.38
C GLY A 20 -5.59 11.86 -5.80
N MET A 21 -6.18 11.70 -6.85
CA MET A 21 -6.57 10.50 -7.27
C MET A 21 -5.50 9.63 -7.59
N ALA A 22 -4.46 10.17 -8.06
CA ALA A 22 -3.32 9.40 -8.37
C ALA A 22 -2.83 8.62 -7.17
N ASN A 23 -3.19 9.10 -5.99
CA ASN A 23 -2.75 8.47 -4.76
C ASN A 23 -3.90 7.80 -4.04
N ALA A 24 -4.83 7.26 -4.81
CA ALA A 24 -5.95 6.57 -4.21
C ALA A 24 -5.47 5.43 -3.32
N ASP A 25 -6.15 5.23 -2.22
CA ASP A 25 -5.81 4.17 -1.29
C ASP A 25 -6.01 2.81 -1.93
N THR A 26 -5.18 1.87 -1.55
CA THR A 26 -5.32 0.48 -1.96
C THR A 26 -6.01 -0.28 -0.84
N THR A 27 -7.02 -1.06 -1.17
CA THR A 27 -7.68 -1.94 -0.20
C THR A 27 -7.15 -3.35 -0.38
N VAL A 28 -6.85 -4.01 0.72
CA VAL A 28 -6.33 -5.38 0.74
C VAL A 28 -7.44 -6.31 1.20
N TYR A 29 -7.69 -7.36 0.43
CA TYR A 29 -8.75 -8.34 0.71
C TYR A 29 -8.13 -9.72 0.89
N ASP A 30 -8.80 -10.58 1.65
CA ASP A 30 -8.42 -11.99 1.67
C ASP A 30 -8.98 -12.68 0.41
N ARG A 31 -8.75 -13.98 0.28
CA ARG A 31 -9.19 -14.71 -0.93
C ARG A 31 -10.70 -14.80 -1.07
N HIS A 32 -11.45 -14.51 -0.01
CA HIS A 32 -12.91 -14.51 -0.04
C HIS A 32 -13.46 -13.09 -0.17
N TYR A 33 -12.59 -12.11 -0.47
CA TYR A 33 -12.94 -10.70 -0.63
C TYR A 33 -13.42 -10.05 0.67
N ASN A 34 -12.99 -10.58 1.82
CA ASN A 34 -13.20 -9.88 3.08
C ASN A 34 -12.08 -8.84 3.22
N ARG A 35 -12.45 -7.63 3.59
CA ARG A 35 -11.48 -6.54 3.73
C ARG A 35 -10.54 -6.83 4.89
N GLN A 36 -9.23 -6.75 4.63
CA GLN A 36 -8.22 -6.99 5.64
C GLN A 36 -7.55 -5.70 6.09
N GLY A 37 -7.42 -4.75 5.20
CA GLY A 37 -6.76 -3.49 5.54
C GLY A 37 -6.58 -2.60 4.34
N TYR A 38 -5.73 -1.56 4.52
CA TYR A 38 -5.52 -0.55 3.51
C TYR A 38 -4.04 -0.20 3.39
N GLU A 39 -3.66 0.29 2.23
CA GLU A 39 -2.32 0.83 2.00
C GLU A 39 -2.45 2.23 1.44
N LYS A 40 -1.64 3.15 1.93
CA LYS A 40 -1.66 4.53 1.49
C LYS A 40 -0.24 4.97 1.17
N GLU A 41 -0.02 5.50 -0.03
CA GLU A 41 1.29 6.00 -0.40
C GLU A 41 1.58 7.31 0.29
N SER A 42 2.80 7.47 0.80
CA SER A 42 3.20 8.66 1.52
C SER A 42 4.72 8.79 1.52
N GLY A 43 5.21 9.91 1.02
CA GLY A 43 6.64 10.23 1.13
C GLY A 43 7.60 9.22 0.53
N GLY A 44 7.22 8.61 -0.59
CA GLY A 44 8.07 7.62 -1.23
C GLY A 44 7.96 6.22 -0.66
N GLY A 45 7.09 6.04 0.30
CA GLY A 45 6.83 4.72 0.89
C GLY A 45 5.35 4.44 0.97
N VAL A 46 4.99 3.41 1.71
CA VAL A 46 3.59 3.01 1.89
C VAL A 46 3.32 2.86 3.37
N ILE A 47 2.21 3.39 3.84
CA ILE A 47 1.74 3.17 5.20
C ILE A 47 0.66 2.10 5.14
N MET A 48 0.76 1.09 6.00
CA MET A 48 -0.19 0.00 6.04
C MET A 48 -1.11 0.13 7.25
N TYR A 49 -2.39 -0.13 7.03
CA TYR A 49 -3.43 -0.02 8.07
C TYR A 49 -4.24 -1.31 8.14
N ASP A 50 -4.79 -1.60 9.30
CA ASP A 50 -5.76 -2.69 9.40
C ASP A 50 -7.13 -2.19 8.91
N ARG A 51 -8.15 -3.03 8.97
CA ARG A 51 -9.47 -2.66 8.45
C ARG A 51 -10.17 -1.59 9.28
N ASN A 52 -9.68 -1.29 10.48
CA ASN A 52 -10.20 -0.23 11.33
C ASN A 52 -9.35 1.03 11.24
N TRP A 53 -8.44 1.09 10.26
CA TRP A 53 -7.53 2.21 10.02
C TRP A 53 -6.51 2.45 11.14
N ASN A 54 -6.20 1.40 11.91
CA ASN A 54 -5.08 1.48 12.83
C ASN A 54 -3.81 1.17 12.03
N ARG A 55 -2.77 1.96 12.25
CA ARG A 55 -1.52 1.78 11.55
C ARG A 55 -0.86 0.47 11.98
N THR A 56 -0.47 -0.37 11.02
CA THR A 56 0.15 -1.65 11.32
C THR A 56 1.61 -1.70 10.89
N GLY A 57 2.03 -0.87 9.96
CA GLY A 57 3.40 -0.88 9.52
C GLY A 57 3.68 0.05 8.36
N TYR A 58 4.90 -0.09 7.82
CA TYR A 58 5.38 0.76 6.73
C TYR A 58 6.18 -0.06 5.75
N GLU A 59 6.17 0.38 4.50
CA GLU A 59 7.02 -0.20 3.48
C GLU A 59 7.84 0.94 2.87
N LYS A 60 9.16 0.77 2.78
CA LYS A 60 10.01 1.77 2.16
C LYS A 60 11.30 1.12 1.66
N ASP A 61 11.68 1.45 0.43
CA ASP A 61 12.93 0.98 -0.18
C ASP A 61 13.09 -0.54 -0.14
N GLY A 62 12.00 -1.25 -0.40
CA GLY A 62 12.04 -2.71 -0.44
C GLY A 62 12.07 -3.37 0.93
N ARG A 63 11.80 -2.61 1.98
CA ARG A 63 11.74 -3.15 3.34
C ARG A 63 10.37 -2.92 3.94
N ILE A 64 9.93 -3.86 4.73
CA ILE A 64 8.64 -3.79 5.42
C ILE A 64 8.92 -3.76 6.92
N TYR A 65 8.33 -2.75 7.60
CA TYR A 65 8.54 -2.52 9.02
C TYR A 65 7.20 -2.62 9.76
N ASP A 66 7.26 -2.97 11.05
CA ASP A 66 6.05 -2.89 11.88
C ASP A 66 5.80 -1.41 12.26
N LYS A 67 4.76 -1.15 13.04
CA LYS A 67 4.39 0.22 13.39
C LYS A 67 5.43 0.93 14.25
N ASN A 68 6.36 0.19 14.85
CA ASN A 68 7.44 0.75 15.65
C ASN A 68 8.76 0.82 14.86
N TRP A 69 8.69 0.62 13.55
CA TRP A 69 9.83 0.66 12.64
C TRP A 69 10.85 -0.48 12.85
N ASN A 70 10.39 -1.62 13.41
CA ASN A 70 11.22 -2.81 13.47
C ASN A 70 11.09 -3.54 12.13
N LEU A 71 12.21 -3.92 11.54
CA LEU A 71 12.23 -4.62 10.26
C LEU A 71 11.53 -5.98 10.39
N GLN A 72 10.60 -6.26 9.49
CA GLN A 72 9.86 -7.50 9.47
C GLN A 72 10.20 -8.36 8.25
N SER A 73 10.37 -7.75 7.10
CA SER A 73 10.58 -8.50 5.88
C SER A 73 11.14 -7.61 4.78
N TYR A 74 11.46 -8.24 3.65
CA TYR A 74 11.95 -7.55 2.46
C TYR A 74 11.01 -7.83 1.29
N LYS A 75 10.94 -6.89 0.37
CA LYS A 75 10.13 -7.02 -0.83
C LYS A 75 11.00 -6.66 -2.02
N LYS A 76 11.08 -7.57 -3.00
CA LYS A 76 11.84 -7.31 -4.20
C LYS A 76 10.87 -7.22 -5.36
N LYS A 77 10.76 -6.01 -5.92
CA LYS A 77 9.77 -5.72 -6.96
C LYS A 77 10.27 -6.14 -8.33
N GLY A 78 9.34 -6.51 -9.19
CA GLY A 78 9.58 -6.89 -10.56
C GLY A 78 8.26 -7.22 -11.21
N GLY A 79 8.25 -7.94 -12.33
CA GLY A 79 7.02 -8.42 -12.93
C GLY A 79 6.24 -9.27 -11.94
N THR A 80 6.96 -10.07 -11.16
CA THR A 80 6.42 -10.71 -9.97
C THR A 80 7.19 -10.12 -8.80
N THR A 81 6.48 -9.63 -7.80
CA THR A 81 7.11 -9.13 -6.58
C THR A 81 7.30 -10.29 -5.62
N VAL A 82 8.50 -10.45 -5.10
CA VAL A 82 8.82 -11.56 -4.18
C VAL A 82 8.97 -10.99 -2.77
N ILE A 83 8.38 -11.67 -1.79
CA ILE A 83 8.43 -11.25 -0.40
C ILE A 83 9.29 -12.25 0.37
N TYR A 84 10.21 -11.74 1.19
CA TYR A 84 11.17 -12.53 1.98
C TYR A 84 11.03 -12.18 3.46
N ASP A 85 11.34 -13.14 4.33
CA ASP A 85 11.46 -12.84 5.75
C ASP A 85 12.82 -12.18 6.04
N LYS A 86 13.15 -11.94 7.30
CA LYS A 86 14.38 -11.27 7.69
C LYS A 86 15.63 -12.07 7.36
N GLN A 87 15.52 -13.37 7.22
CA GLN A 87 16.64 -14.24 6.86
C GLN A 87 16.69 -14.51 5.36
N TRP A 88 15.89 -13.77 4.58
CA TRP A 88 15.82 -13.90 3.13
C TRP A 88 15.24 -15.23 2.64
N ASN A 89 14.41 -15.85 3.45
CA ASN A 89 13.61 -16.99 3.02
C ASN A 89 12.37 -16.45 2.32
N ARG A 90 12.05 -17.05 1.19
CA ARG A 90 10.89 -16.60 0.42
C ARG A 90 9.61 -16.96 1.18
N THR A 91 8.71 -16.00 1.35
CA THR A 91 7.46 -16.22 2.07
C THR A 91 6.23 -16.07 1.18
N GLY A 92 6.36 -15.37 0.06
CA GLY A 92 5.20 -15.20 -0.83
C GLY A 92 5.50 -14.35 -2.03
N TYR A 93 4.43 -14.09 -2.80
CA TYR A 93 4.54 -13.35 -4.05
C TYR A 93 3.35 -12.42 -4.22
N GLU A 94 3.56 -11.34 -4.99
CA GLU A 94 2.46 -10.50 -5.45
C GLU A 94 2.58 -10.39 -6.96
N LYS A 95 1.49 -10.59 -7.66
CA LYS A 95 1.45 -10.48 -9.11
C LYS A 95 0.03 -10.13 -9.56
N ASP A 96 -0.08 -9.15 -10.45
CA ASP A 96 -1.38 -8.76 -11.04
C ASP A 96 -2.45 -8.48 -9.97
N ASN A 97 -2.05 -7.76 -8.91
CA ASN A 97 -2.92 -7.39 -7.81
C ASN A 97 -3.46 -8.58 -7.01
N LYS A 98 -2.73 -9.69 -7.05
CA LYS A 98 -3.05 -10.87 -6.25
C LYS A 98 -1.87 -11.19 -5.34
N ILE A 99 -2.19 -11.73 -4.18
CA ILE A 99 -1.21 -12.09 -3.16
C ILE A 99 -1.20 -13.60 -3.00
N TYR A 100 -0.01 -14.20 -3.04
CA TYR A 100 0.17 -15.66 -2.98
C TYR A 100 1.12 -16.03 -1.85
N ASP A 101 0.98 -17.23 -1.31
CA ASP A 101 1.99 -17.77 -0.40
C ASP A 101 3.16 -18.35 -1.21
N LYS A 102 4.14 -18.93 -0.54
CA LYS A 102 5.34 -19.42 -1.22
C LYS A 102 5.09 -20.63 -2.12
N GLN A 103 3.97 -21.31 -1.96
CA GLN A 103 3.57 -22.41 -2.85
C GLN A 103 2.60 -21.95 -3.95
N TRP A 104 2.42 -20.63 -4.08
CA TRP A 104 1.53 -20.03 -5.08
C TRP A 104 0.03 -20.29 -4.82
N ASN A 105 -0.33 -20.54 -3.57
CA ASN A 105 -1.74 -20.58 -3.21
C ASN A 105 -2.22 -19.15 -3.05
N LEU A 106 -3.38 -18.85 -3.61
CA LEU A 106 -3.94 -17.50 -3.53
C LEU A 106 -4.34 -17.17 -2.09
N LYS A 107 -3.87 -16.01 -1.60
CA LYS A 107 -4.16 -15.55 -0.24
C LYS A 107 -5.04 -14.31 -0.24
N GLY A 108 -4.96 -13.51 -1.26
CA GLY A 108 -5.74 -12.28 -1.26
C GLY A 108 -5.57 -11.45 -2.50
N TYR A 109 -6.16 -10.24 -2.44
CA TYR A 109 -6.20 -9.33 -3.58
C TYR A 109 -5.91 -7.92 -3.09
N LYS A 110 -5.41 -7.08 -4.00
CA LYS A 110 -5.27 -5.65 -3.75
C LYS A 110 -6.09 -4.91 -4.79
N LYS A 111 -6.84 -3.89 -4.37
CA LYS A 111 -7.62 -3.06 -5.29
C LYS A 111 -7.50 -1.60 -4.90
N ARG A 112 -7.29 -0.78 -5.88
CA ARG A 112 -7.32 0.67 -5.70
C ARG A 112 -8.70 1.22 -5.85
#